data_5de025c36e407b7dcaf184bf7315ddb6
#
_entry.id   5de025c36e407b7dcaf184bf7315ddb6
#
_cell.length_a   1.000
_cell.length_b   1.000
_cell.length_c   1.000
_cell.angle_alpha   90.00
_cell.angle_beta   90.00
_cell.angle_gamma   90.00
#
_symmetry.space_group_name_H-M   'P 1'
#
loop_
_entity.id
_entity.type
_entity.pdbx_description
1 polymer ?
#
loop_
_entity_poly.entity_id
_entity_poly.type
_entity_poly.pdbx_seq_one_letter_code
_entity_poly.pdbx_strand_id
1 'polypeptide(L)'
;MGWFRLRPSTIRYQMDFFDLHTHNEAADSRHSILNSNRAIEERYTSVGLHPWDITEDWEKEFLRITELAKSRNVIAIGECGIDKLKSTADIITQITVFQAHARLSEETRKPLIIHCVKGIDEITRLYKELNPTQAWIIHGFRGKPQQAQQITGCGLYISFGEHFNAESIKATPLDRMFIESDESTLPIADIYSAIAKAKGMKVEALQQSISANIKATIQF
;
A
#
# COMPACT_ATOMS: atom_id res chain seq x y z
N MET A 1 59.67 -10.28 1.92
CA MET A 1 58.40 -11.04 1.89
C MET A 1 57.35 -10.27 2.63
N GLY A 2 56.55 -9.48 1.90
CA GLY A 2 55.50 -8.63 2.48
C GLY A 2 54.14 -9.33 2.40
N TRP A 3 53.55 -9.55 3.54
CA TRP A 3 52.19 -10.12 3.64
C TRP A 3 51.17 -9.02 3.40
N PHE A 4 50.52 -9.00 2.24
CA PHE A 4 49.34 -8.21 2.00
C PHE A 4 48.17 -8.83 2.76
N ARG A 5 47.76 -8.21 3.87
CA ARG A 5 46.45 -8.47 4.51
C ARG A 5 45.34 -7.84 3.66
N LEU A 6 44.61 -8.65 2.93
CA LEU A 6 43.35 -8.26 2.35
C LEU A 6 42.39 -7.93 3.51
N ARG A 7 41.99 -6.67 3.62
CA ARG A 7 40.87 -6.28 4.50
C ARG A 7 39.60 -6.86 3.88
N PRO A 8 38.75 -7.57 4.64
CA PRO A 8 37.45 -7.93 4.13
C PRO A 8 36.68 -6.64 3.84
N SER A 9 36.29 -6.44 2.58
CA SER A 9 35.33 -5.43 2.18
C SER A 9 34.01 -5.78 2.88
N THR A 10 33.66 -5.05 3.91
CA THR A 10 32.30 -5.04 4.47
C THR A 10 31.41 -4.45 3.38
N ILE A 11 30.87 -5.29 2.52
CA ILE A 11 29.72 -4.93 1.71
C ILE A 11 28.61 -4.71 2.72
N ARG A 12 28.40 -3.45 3.11
CA ARG A 12 27.13 -3.05 3.74
C ARG A 12 26.11 -3.26 2.63
N TYR A 13 25.36 -4.36 2.70
CA TYR A 13 24.10 -4.43 1.99
C TYR A 13 23.26 -3.29 2.54
N GLN A 14 23.14 -2.23 1.77
CA GLN A 14 22.19 -1.18 2.04
C GLN A 14 20.83 -1.87 1.96
N MET A 15 20.14 -2.00 3.08
CA MET A 15 18.81 -2.59 3.10
C MET A 15 17.88 -1.58 2.48
N ASP A 16 17.38 -1.91 1.29
CA ASP A 16 16.41 -1.08 0.59
C ASP A 16 15.02 -1.38 1.18
N PHE A 17 14.56 -0.51 2.07
CA PHE A 17 13.22 -0.58 2.64
C PHE A 17 12.21 -0.01 1.64
N PHE A 18 11.26 -0.81 1.22
CA PHE A 18 10.21 -0.35 0.31
C PHE A 18 9.06 0.26 1.09
N ASP A 19 8.65 1.46 0.70
CA ASP A 19 7.53 2.23 1.22
C ASP A 19 6.33 2.07 0.28
N LEU A 20 5.33 1.28 0.70
CA LEU A 20 4.20 0.94 -0.17
C LEU A 20 3.36 2.15 -0.56
N HIS A 21 3.23 3.12 0.34
CA HIS A 21 2.35 4.28 0.16
C HIS A 21 2.89 5.47 0.94
N THR A 22 3.08 6.58 0.26
CA THR A 22 3.56 7.80 0.88
C THR A 22 3.00 9.05 0.18
N HIS A 23 2.80 10.13 0.95
CA HIS A 23 2.52 11.47 0.44
C HIS A 23 3.77 12.35 0.41
N ASN A 24 4.93 11.84 0.87
CA ASN A 24 6.18 12.57 0.92
C ASN A 24 6.90 12.59 -0.44
N GLU A 25 6.89 13.71 -1.12
CA GLU A 25 7.61 13.90 -2.39
C GLU A 25 9.14 13.74 -2.28
N ALA A 26 9.72 13.85 -1.08
CA ALA A 26 11.15 13.65 -0.84
C ALA A 26 11.54 12.19 -0.56
N ALA A 27 10.57 11.25 -0.47
CA ALA A 27 10.85 9.83 -0.27
C ALA A 27 11.65 9.25 -1.47
N ASP A 28 12.39 8.16 -1.26
CA ASP A 28 13.19 7.52 -2.32
C ASP A 28 12.31 7.10 -3.52
N SER A 29 12.58 7.67 -4.68
CA SER A 29 11.77 7.49 -5.89
C SER A 29 11.75 6.06 -6.43
N ARG A 30 12.75 5.23 -6.08
CA ARG A 30 12.89 3.84 -6.52
C ARG A 30 12.39 2.82 -5.51
N HIS A 31 12.22 3.24 -4.25
CA HIS A 31 11.80 2.35 -3.16
C HIS A 31 10.54 2.85 -2.46
N SER A 32 9.75 3.71 -3.12
CA SER A 32 8.46 4.15 -2.61
C SER A 32 7.43 4.32 -3.73
N ILE A 33 6.14 4.21 -3.36
CA ILE A 33 5.00 4.58 -4.23
C ILE A 33 4.43 5.88 -3.71
N LEU A 34 4.64 6.97 -4.45
CA LEU A 34 4.03 8.26 -4.13
C LEU A 34 2.57 8.28 -4.57
N ASN A 35 1.67 8.59 -3.65
CA ASN A 35 0.28 8.88 -4.02
C ASN A 35 0.21 10.25 -4.71
N SER A 36 -0.08 10.27 -6.02
CA SER A 36 -0.08 11.51 -6.78
C SER A 36 -0.92 11.40 -8.06
N ASN A 37 -1.93 12.23 -8.17
CA ASN A 37 -2.73 12.35 -9.40
C ASN A 37 -2.02 13.19 -10.48
N ARG A 38 -0.69 13.05 -10.60
CA ARG A 38 0.15 13.59 -11.67
C ARG A 38 1.05 12.50 -12.23
N ALA A 39 1.32 12.53 -13.51
CA ALA A 39 2.37 11.73 -14.10
C ALA A 39 3.73 12.36 -13.69
N ILE A 40 4.53 11.62 -12.92
CA ILE A 40 5.87 12.05 -12.51
C ILE A 40 6.86 11.10 -13.16
N GLU A 41 7.76 11.67 -13.97
CA GLU A 41 8.83 10.89 -14.60
C GLU A 41 9.81 10.36 -13.53
N GLU A 42 10.39 9.20 -13.77
CA GLU A 42 11.41 8.56 -12.93
C GLU A 42 11.00 8.26 -11.47
N ARG A 43 9.68 8.21 -11.20
CA ARG A 43 9.16 7.91 -9.88
C ARG A 43 7.93 7.00 -9.94
N TYR A 44 7.89 5.99 -9.07
CA TYR A 44 6.71 5.15 -8.93
C TYR A 44 5.58 5.91 -8.23
N THR A 45 4.39 5.86 -8.82
CA THR A 45 3.21 6.53 -8.30
C THR A 45 2.01 5.59 -8.23
N SER A 46 1.06 5.91 -7.37
CA SER A 46 -0.32 5.45 -7.41
C SER A 46 -1.24 6.61 -7.79
N VAL A 47 -2.32 6.30 -8.51
CA VAL A 47 -3.33 7.28 -8.94
C VAL A 47 -4.73 6.78 -8.58
N GLY A 48 -5.55 7.65 -8.00
CA GLY A 48 -6.90 7.30 -7.60
C GLY A 48 -7.71 8.51 -7.13
N LEU A 49 -9.02 8.34 -7.03
CA LEU A 49 -9.93 9.32 -6.44
C LEU A 49 -10.20 8.92 -4.98
N HIS A 50 -9.63 9.70 -4.08
CA HIS A 50 -9.81 9.49 -2.65
C HIS A 50 -11.27 9.68 -2.24
N PRO A 51 -11.82 8.93 -1.29
CA PRO A 51 -13.22 9.06 -0.89
C PRO A 51 -13.62 10.46 -0.38
N TRP A 52 -12.67 11.28 0.06
CA TRP A 52 -12.94 12.67 0.46
C TRP A 52 -13.11 13.62 -0.73
N ASP A 53 -12.58 13.26 -1.90
CA ASP A 53 -12.57 14.08 -3.11
C ASP A 53 -13.69 13.71 -4.09
N ILE A 54 -14.57 12.78 -3.70
CA ILE A 54 -15.71 12.39 -4.51
C ILE A 54 -16.72 13.51 -4.55
N THR A 55 -16.98 14.06 -5.75
CA THR A 55 -17.97 15.09 -6.04
C THR A 55 -19.07 14.56 -6.95
N GLU A 56 -20.08 15.38 -7.27
CA GLU A 56 -21.13 15.00 -8.23
C GLU A 56 -20.58 14.70 -9.63
N ASP A 57 -19.46 15.34 -10.02
CA ASP A 57 -18.80 15.17 -11.31
C ASP A 57 -17.62 14.17 -11.23
N TRP A 58 -17.64 13.20 -10.35
CA TRP A 58 -16.54 12.26 -10.11
C TRP A 58 -16.12 11.49 -11.36
N GLU A 59 -17.05 11.21 -12.29
CA GLU A 59 -16.76 10.48 -13.52
C GLU A 59 -15.74 11.21 -14.40
N LYS A 60 -15.80 12.54 -14.43
CA LYS A 60 -14.83 13.36 -15.18
C LYS A 60 -13.43 13.24 -14.61
N GLU A 61 -13.29 13.30 -13.28
CA GLU A 61 -11.99 13.10 -12.64
C GLU A 61 -11.50 11.66 -12.79
N PHE A 62 -12.40 10.70 -12.72
CA PHE A 62 -12.06 9.29 -12.91
C PHE A 62 -11.57 9.00 -14.34
N LEU A 63 -12.11 9.66 -15.38
CA LEU A 63 -11.57 9.58 -16.73
C LEU A 63 -10.11 10.05 -16.78
N ARG A 64 -9.78 11.15 -16.11
CA ARG A 64 -8.40 11.64 -16.00
C ARG A 64 -7.48 10.64 -15.30
N ILE A 65 -7.94 10.04 -14.20
CA ILE A 65 -7.23 8.98 -13.49
C ILE A 65 -6.99 7.77 -14.41
N THR A 66 -8.00 7.38 -15.20
CA THR A 66 -7.89 6.26 -16.15
C THR A 66 -6.79 6.51 -17.19
N GLU A 67 -6.65 7.74 -17.68
CA GLU A 67 -5.57 8.10 -18.62
C GLU A 67 -4.19 8.08 -17.93
N LEU A 68 -4.08 8.63 -16.72
CA LEU A 68 -2.85 8.58 -15.92
C LEU A 68 -2.42 7.14 -15.61
N ALA A 69 -3.38 6.26 -15.33
CA ALA A 69 -3.13 4.86 -15.01
C ALA A 69 -2.44 4.08 -16.16
N LYS A 70 -2.45 4.59 -17.39
CA LYS A 70 -1.72 4.00 -18.53
C LYS A 70 -0.21 4.25 -18.49
N SER A 71 0.24 5.22 -17.70
CA SER A 71 1.67 5.51 -17.54
C SER A 71 2.42 4.31 -16.94
N ARG A 72 3.64 4.08 -17.42
CA ARG A 72 4.51 3.01 -16.90
C ARG A 72 4.96 3.27 -15.47
N ASN A 73 5.04 4.54 -15.05
CA ASN A 73 5.45 4.93 -13.71
C ASN A 73 4.30 4.84 -12.68
N VAL A 74 3.06 4.74 -13.14
CA VAL A 74 1.93 4.41 -12.28
C VAL A 74 1.91 2.89 -12.09
N ILE A 75 2.27 2.43 -10.90
CA ILE A 75 2.41 0.99 -10.59
C ILE A 75 1.33 0.46 -9.63
N ALA A 76 0.45 1.31 -9.15
CA ALA A 76 -0.72 0.96 -8.35
C ALA A 76 -1.90 1.89 -8.67
N ILE A 77 -3.13 1.41 -8.45
CA ILE A 77 -4.35 2.20 -8.48
C ILE A 77 -4.71 2.56 -7.03
N GLY A 78 -4.97 3.82 -6.77
CA GLY A 78 -5.24 4.35 -5.43
C GLY A 78 -4.48 5.67 -5.19
N GLU A 79 -4.78 6.31 -4.11
CA GLU A 79 -5.62 5.90 -2.99
C GLU A 79 -7.11 6.00 -3.40
N CYS A 80 -7.88 4.99 -3.12
CA CYS A 80 -9.33 4.96 -3.34
C CYS A 80 -9.99 4.10 -2.24
N GLY A 81 -11.30 4.19 -2.05
CA GLY A 81 -11.90 3.34 -1.03
C GLY A 81 -13.16 3.89 -0.39
N ILE A 82 -13.31 3.60 0.91
CA ILE A 82 -14.50 3.94 1.69
C ILE A 82 -14.09 4.64 3.00
N ASP A 83 -14.64 5.82 3.22
CA ASP A 83 -14.56 6.52 4.51
C ASP A 83 -15.96 6.96 4.96
N LYS A 84 -16.53 6.24 5.95
CA LYS A 84 -17.84 6.55 6.49
C LYS A 84 -17.83 7.69 7.51
N LEU A 85 -16.67 8.25 7.84
CA LEU A 85 -16.55 9.32 8.84
C LEU A 85 -16.31 10.70 8.23
N LYS A 86 -15.49 10.78 7.17
CA LYS A 86 -15.04 12.06 6.63
C LYS A 86 -15.52 12.34 5.21
N SER A 87 -15.87 11.32 4.42
CA SER A 87 -16.40 11.54 3.07
C SER A 87 -17.74 12.28 3.14
N THR A 88 -17.92 13.24 2.24
CA THR A 88 -19.20 13.92 2.02
C THR A 88 -20.13 13.17 1.06
N ALA A 89 -19.56 12.26 0.25
CA ALA A 89 -20.33 11.39 -0.63
C ALA A 89 -21.03 10.29 0.19
N ASP A 90 -22.26 9.96 -0.20
CA ASP A 90 -22.99 8.85 0.42
C ASP A 90 -22.32 7.50 0.14
N ILE A 91 -22.67 6.49 0.92
CA ILE A 91 -22.03 5.17 0.86
C ILE A 91 -22.24 4.47 -0.50
N ILE A 92 -23.34 4.70 -1.17
CA ILE A 92 -23.66 4.08 -2.47
C ILE A 92 -22.72 4.66 -3.53
N THR A 93 -22.55 5.98 -3.53
CA THR A 93 -21.61 6.69 -4.40
C THR A 93 -20.18 6.24 -4.15
N GLN A 94 -19.73 6.17 -2.88
CA GLN A 94 -18.38 5.67 -2.54
C GLN A 94 -18.15 4.24 -3.05
N ILE A 95 -19.12 3.34 -2.90
CA ILE A 95 -19.06 1.96 -3.42
C ILE A 95 -18.97 1.97 -4.95
N THR A 96 -19.75 2.80 -5.63
CA THR A 96 -19.73 2.90 -7.09
C THR A 96 -18.37 3.35 -7.61
N VAL A 97 -17.80 4.39 -7.00
CA VAL A 97 -16.46 4.90 -7.32
C VAL A 97 -15.39 3.86 -7.02
N PHE A 98 -15.48 3.18 -5.89
CA PHE A 98 -14.55 2.11 -5.54
C PHE A 98 -14.59 0.95 -6.53
N GLN A 99 -15.79 0.51 -6.97
CA GLN A 99 -15.94 -0.52 -8.00
C GLN A 99 -15.33 -0.09 -9.35
N ALA A 100 -15.42 1.19 -9.70
CA ALA A 100 -14.75 1.71 -10.91
C ALA A 100 -13.22 1.56 -10.79
N HIS A 101 -12.61 1.88 -9.63
CA HIS A 101 -11.18 1.66 -9.37
C HIS A 101 -10.80 0.18 -9.38
N ALA A 102 -11.64 -0.68 -8.81
CA ALA A 102 -11.41 -2.12 -8.85
C ALA A 102 -11.35 -2.67 -10.28
N ARG A 103 -12.23 -2.21 -11.18
CA ARG A 103 -12.18 -2.55 -12.61
C ARG A 103 -10.92 -2.00 -13.28
N LEU A 104 -10.56 -0.75 -13.03
CA LEU A 104 -9.34 -0.13 -13.57
C LEU A 104 -8.07 -0.87 -13.11
N SER A 105 -8.04 -1.35 -11.87
CA SER A 105 -6.98 -2.20 -11.32
C SER A 105 -6.81 -3.48 -12.15
N GLU A 106 -7.90 -4.18 -12.45
CA GLU A 106 -7.89 -5.39 -13.29
C GLU A 106 -7.46 -5.09 -14.74
N GLU A 107 -8.02 -4.04 -15.37
CA GLU A 107 -7.72 -3.64 -16.74
C GLU A 107 -6.24 -3.26 -16.91
N THR A 108 -5.67 -2.57 -15.93
CA THR A 108 -4.27 -2.12 -15.96
C THR A 108 -3.30 -3.13 -15.37
N ARG A 109 -3.80 -4.21 -14.74
CA ARG A 109 -3.02 -5.23 -14.02
C ARG A 109 -2.16 -4.63 -12.91
N LYS A 110 -2.71 -3.69 -12.15
CA LYS A 110 -2.03 -2.98 -11.07
C LYS A 110 -2.75 -3.23 -9.75
N PRO A 111 -2.02 -3.41 -8.63
CA PRO A 111 -2.65 -3.60 -7.32
C PRO A 111 -3.47 -2.38 -6.91
N LEU A 112 -4.42 -2.60 -6.02
CA LEU A 112 -5.30 -1.57 -5.47
C LEU A 112 -4.85 -1.16 -4.07
N ILE A 113 -4.54 0.12 -3.84
CA ILE A 113 -4.25 0.71 -2.52
C ILE A 113 -5.54 1.33 -2.00
N ILE A 114 -6.03 0.82 -0.86
CA ILE A 114 -7.38 1.04 -0.39
C ILE A 114 -7.41 1.81 0.92
N HIS A 115 -8.00 2.99 0.90
CA HIS A 115 -8.43 3.73 2.08
C HIS A 115 -9.67 3.07 2.69
N CYS A 116 -9.62 2.72 3.98
CA CYS A 116 -10.73 2.00 4.60
C CYS A 116 -11.01 2.49 6.03
N VAL A 117 -11.94 3.42 6.17
CA VAL A 117 -12.40 3.91 7.48
C VAL A 117 -13.85 3.49 7.71
N LYS A 118 -14.06 2.55 8.66
CA LYS A 118 -15.37 1.94 8.98
C LYS A 118 -16.04 1.23 7.79
N GLY A 119 -15.25 0.84 6.75
CA GLY A 119 -15.72 0.23 5.50
C GLY A 119 -15.27 -1.22 5.29
N ILE A 120 -14.71 -1.91 6.30
CA ILE A 120 -14.14 -3.27 6.15
C ILE A 120 -15.17 -4.26 5.61
N ASP A 121 -16.41 -4.20 6.08
CA ASP A 121 -17.45 -5.15 5.66
C ASP A 121 -17.82 -4.94 4.18
N GLU A 122 -17.92 -3.69 3.72
CA GLU A 122 -18.15 -3.37 2.31
C GLU A 122 -16.99 -3.83 1.44
N ILE A 123 -15.75 -3.50 1.83
CA ILE A 123 -14.55 -3.89 1.06
C ILE A 123 -14.43 -5.43 0.98
N THR A 124 -14.60 -6.15 2.09
CA THR A 124 -14.47 -7.62 2.09
C THR A 124 -15.63 -8.30 1.35
N ARG A 125 -16.84 -7.72 1.37
CA ARG A 125 -17.97 -8.17 0.56
C ARG A 125 -17.69 -7.97 -0.93
N LEU A 126 -17.26 -6.77 -1.33
CA LEU A 126 -16.92 -6.46 -2.73
C LEU A 126 -15.75 -7.31 -3.24
N TYR A 127 -14.75 -7.59 -2.41
CA TYR A 127 -13.67 -8.49 -2.77
C TYR A 127 -14.17 -9.89 -3.14
N LYS A 128 -15.08 -10.44 -2.34
CA LYS A 128 -15.69 -11.75 -2.61
C LYS A 128 -16.59 -11.75 -3.87
N GLU A 129 -17.36 -10.68 -4.05
CA GLU A 129 -18.29 -10.54 -5.19
C GLU A 129 -17.54 -10.37 -6.51
N LEU A 130 -16.49 -9.54 -6.53
CA LEU A 130 -15.73 -9.21 -7.74
C LEU A 130 -14.66 -10.26 -8.04
N ASN A 131 -14.21 -11.02 -7.05
CA ASN A 131 -13.18 -12.06 -7.16
C ASN A 131 -11.95 -11.58 -7.96
N PRO A 132 -11.27 -10.49 -7.51
CA PRO A 132 -10.21 -9.85 -8.28
C PRO A 132 -8.98 -10.74 -8.43
N THR A 133 -8.24 -10.54 -9.54
CA THR A 133 -6.94 -11.18 -9.77
C THR A 133 -5.79 -10.32 -9.26
N GLN A 134 -6.01 -9.01 -9.15
CA GLN A 134 -5.02 -8.08 -8.64
C GLN A 134 -5.06 -8.00 -7.11
N ALA A 135 -3.91 -7.70 -6.50
CA ALA A 135 -3.82 -7.56 -5.05
C ALA A 135 -4.62 -6.33 -4.55
N TRP A 136 -5.45 -6.54 -3.54
CA TRP A 136 -6.12 -5.47 -2.81
C TRP A 136 -5.43 -5.26 -1.48
N ILE A 137 -4.95 -4.04 -1.21
CA ILE A 137 -4.12 -3.70 -0.07
C ILE A 137 -4.83 -2.60 0.74
N ILE A 138 -5.34 -2.93 1.92
CA ILE A 138 -5.86 -1.92 2.85
C ILE A 138 -4.66 -1.24 3.49
N HIS A 139 -4.47 0.06 3.18
CA HIS A 139 -3.39 0.85 3.73
C HIS A 139 -3.74 1.48 5.08
N GLY A 140 -2.76 2.00 5.80
CA GLY A 140 -2.94 2.74 7.06
C GLY A 140 -3.65 1.96 8.16
N PHE A 141 -3.54 0.64 8.21
CA PHE A 141 -4.36 -0.18 9.07
C PHE A 141 -4.01 -0.01 10.56
N ARG A 142 -4.99 0.41 11.36
CA ARG A 142 -4.89 0.63 12.82
C ARG A 142 -5.92 -0.19 13.61
N GLY A 143 -6.64 -1.09 12.93
CA GLY A 143 -7.75 -1.87 13.49
C GLY A 143 -7.33 -2.93 14.50
N LYS A 144 -8.32 -3.69 14.99
CA LYS A 144 -8.12 -4.78 15.96
C LYS A 144 -7.60 -6.05 15.27
N PRO A 145 -6.94 -6.99 16.01
CA PRO A 145 -6.42 -8.22 15.45
C PRO A 145 -7.49 -9.10 14.77
N GLN A 146 -8.73 -9.10 15.26
CA GLN A 146 -9.84 -9.84 14.62
C GLN A 146 -10.17 -9.29 13.24
N GLN A 147 -10.09 -7.95 13.05
CA GLN A 147 -10.28 -7.32 11.76
C GLN A 147 -9.12 -7.64 10.81
N ALA A 148 -7.87 -7.65 11.30
CA ALA A 148 -6.72 -8.06 10.51
C ALA A 148 -6.86 -9.52 10.03
N GLN A 149 -7.31 -10.43 10.90
CA GLN A 149 -7.59 -11.83 10.55
C GLN A 149 -8.74 -11.96 9.53
N GLN A 150 -9.82 -11.18 9.69
CA GLN A 150 -10.93 -11.14 8.73
C GLN A 150 -10.45 -10.73 7.34
N ILE A 151 -9.70 -9.62 7.25
CA ILE A 151 -9.19 -9.06 5.99
C ILE A 151 -8.26 -10.08 5.31
N THR A 152 -7.24 -10.55 6.01
CA THR A 152 -6.23 -11.46 5.44
C THR A 152 -6.79 -12.84 5.16
N GLY A 153 -7.74 -13.31 5.97
CA GLY A 153 -8.47 -14.57 5.73
C GLY A 153 -9.37 -14.54 4.50
N CYS A 154 -9.77 -13.35 4.03
CA CYS A 154 -10.45 -13.18 2.74
C CYS A 154 -9.48 -13.16 1.54
N GLY A 155 -8.17 -13.03 1.77
CA GLY A 155 -7.17 -12.95 0.70
C GLY A 155 -6.60 -11.56 0.45
N LEU A 156 -7.10 -10.51 1.13
CA LEU A 156 -6.56 -9.17 1.01
C LEU A 156 -5.22 -9.03 1.76
N TYR A 157 -4.51 -7.97 1.44
CA TYR A 157 -3.29 -7.55 2.14
C TYR A 157 -3.58 -6.37 3.06
N ILE A 158 -2.67 -6.17 4.03
CA ILE A 158 -2.71 -5.04 4.96
C ILE A 158 -1.36 -4.33 4.93
N SER A 159 -1.37 -3.00 4.85
CA SER A 159 -0.21 -2.16 5.06
C SER A 159 -0.26 -1.45 6.41
N PHE A 160 0.87 -1.39 7.10
CA PHE A 160 1.01 -0.78 8.41
C PHE A 160 1.99 0.39 8.34
N GLY A 161 1.55 1.54 8.86
CA GLY A 161 2.37 2.74 9.04
C GLY A 161 2.85 2.92 10.47
N GLU A 162 3.24 4.16 10.83
CA GLU A 162 3.72 4.55 12.17
C GLU A 162 2.74 4.18 13.30
N HIS A 163 1.44 4.39 13.06
CA HIS A 163 0.39 4.21 14.07
C HIS A 163 -0.29 2.85 13.93
N PHE A 164 0.35 1.80 14.38
CA PHE A 164 -0.19 0.44 14.30
C PHE A 164 -0.67 -0.11 15.63
N ASN A 165 -1.52 -1.13 15.60
CA ASN A 165 -1.86 -1.95 16.74
C ASN A 165 -0.90 -3.17 16.77
N ALA A 166 -0.11 -3.31 17.85
CA ALA A 166 0.89 -4.38 17.98
C ALA A 166 0.29 -5.79 17.90
N GLU A 167 -0.91 -6.00 18.46
CA GLU A 167 -1.59 -7.30 18.37
C GLU A 167 -2.08 -7.60 16.95
N SER A 168 -2.44 -6.58 16.18
CA SER A 168 -2.77 -6.74 14.76
C SER A 168 -1.55 -7.08 13.92
N ILE A 169 -0.38 -6.48 14.22
CA ILE A 169 0.91 -6.89 13.61
C ILE A 169 1.17 -8.37 13.86
N LYS A 170 1.02 -8.85 15.11
CA LYS A 170 1.21 -10.27 15.43
C LYS A 170 0.24 -11.19 14.69
N ALA A 171 -1.03 -10.77 14.59
CA ALA A 171 -2.09 -11.55 13.97
C ALA A 171 -2.00 -11.61 12.44
N THR A 172 -1.35 -10.64 11.79
CA THR A 172 -1.26 -10.58 10.32
C THR A 172 -0.17 -11.53 9.81
N PRO A 173 -0.45 -12.46 8.87
CA PRO A 173 0.55 -13.29 8.23
C PRO A 173 1.59 -12.45 7.48
N LEU A 174 2.87 -12.86 7.49
CA LEU A 174 3.95 -12.13 6.83
C LEU A 174 3.76 -11.99 5.32
N ASP A 175 3.17 -13.01 4.68
CA ASP A 175 2.84 -13.03 3.24
C ASP A 175 1.59 -12.22 2.88
N ARG A 176 0.97 -11.54 3.85
CA ARG A 176 -0.17 -10.64 3.68
C ARG A 176 0.09 -9.24 4.23
N MET A 177 1.35 -8.88 4.44
CA MET A 177 1.74 -7.64 5.10
C MET A 177 2.56 -6.74 4.18
N PHE A 178 2.32 -5.43 4.28
CA PHE A 178 3.15 -4.37 3.74
C PHE A 178 3.45 -3.32 4.82
N ILE A 179 4.37 -2.42 4.51
CA ILE A 179 4.78 -1.33 5.38
C ILE A 179 4.82 -0.04 4.57
N GLU A 180 4.43 1.05 5.20
CA GLU A 180 4.29 2.36 4.57
C GLU A 180 4.64 3.49 5.52
N SER A 181 4.91 4.67 4.98
CA SER A 181 5.03 5.90 5.76
C SER A 181 3.73 6.72 5.78
N ASP A 182 2.91 6.68 4.74
CA ASP A 182 1.70 7.50 4.58
C ASP A 182 2.04 9.01 4.72
N GLU A 183 1.49 9.69 5.72
CA GLU A 183 1.79 11.08 6.08
C GLU A 183 2.89 11.22 7.17
N SER A 184 3.48 10.11 7.63
CA SER A 184 4.51 10.14 8.67
C SER A 184 5.78 10.85 8.21
N THR A 185 6.37 11.60 9.13
CA THR A 185 7.69 12.22 8.94
C THR A 185 8.84 11.31 9.37
N LEU A 186 8.55 10.15 9.96
CA LEU A 186 9.56 9.17 10.34
C LEU A 186 10.21 8.53 9.10
N PRO A 187 11.52 8.28 9.13
CA PRO A 187 12.16 7.44 8.13
C PRO A 187 11.48 6.07 8.05
N ILE A 188 11.24 5.56 6.85
CA ILE A 188 10.60 4.25 6.65
C ILE A 188 11.35 3.12 7.39
N ALA A 189 12.68 3.20 7.51
CA ALA A 189 13.51 2.26 8.25
C ALA A 189 13.14 2.17 9.74
N ASP A 190 12.73 3.28 10.36
CA ASP A 190 12.31 3.32 11.76
C ASP A 190 10.95 2.64 11.93
N ILE A 191 10.04 2.83 10.96
CA ILE A 191 8.74 2.14 10.93
C ILE A 191 8.94 0.62 10.80
N TYR A 192 9.82 0.16 9.88
CA TYR A 192 10.20 -1.25 9.77
C TYR A 192 10.75 -1.81 11.08
N SER A 193 11.62 -1.06 11.76
CA SER A 193 12.23 -1.45 13.01
C SER A 193 11.19 -1.61 14.14
N ALA A 194 10.24 -0.67 14.21
CA ALA A 194 9.15 -0.73 15.18
C ALA A 194 8.21 -1.91 14.93
N ILE A 195 7.86 -2.17 13.68
CA ILE A 195 6.99 -3.30 13.28
C ILE A 195 7.71 -4.63 13.49
N ALA A 196 9.00 -4.76 13.14
CA ALA A 196 9.78 -5.96 13.40
C ALA A 196 9.84 -6.29 14.89
N LYS A 197 10.05 -5.27 15.73
CA LYS A 197 10.00 -5.43 17.20
C LYS A 197 8.62 -5.91 17.67
N ALA A 198 7.53 -5.33 17.17
CA ALA A 198 6.17 -5.75 17.52
C ALA A 198 5.87 -7.19 17.06
N LYS A 199 6.40 -7.60 15.89
CA LYS A 199 6.29 -8.94 15.34
C LYS A 199 7.17 -9.97 16.04
N GLY A 200 8.16 -9.52 16.82
CA GLY A 200 9.11 -10.38 17.52
C GLY A 200 10.16 -11.02 16.61
N MET A 201 10.58 -10.29 15.56
CA MET A 201 11.54 -10.78 14.57
C MET A 201 12.62 -9.75 14.26
N LYS A 202 13.67 -10.18 13.54
CA LYS A 202 14.72 -9.29 13.06
C LYS A 202 14.21 -8.42 11.90
N VAL A 203 14.66 -7.18 11.82
CA VAL A 203 14.25 -6.24 10.78
C VAL A 203 14.64 -6.73 9.37
N GLU A 204 15.78 -7.40 9.24
CA GLU A 204 16.23 -7.98 7.97
C GLU A 204 15.27 -9.07 7.47
N ALA A 205 14.77 -9.92 8.36
CA ALA A 205 13.83 -10.97 8.02
C ALA A 205 12.46 -10.39 7.62
N LEU A 206 12.01 -9.34 8.31
CA LEU A 206 10.80 -8.60 7.94
C LEU A 206 10.97 -7.95 6.55
N GLN A 207 12.08 -7.25 6.31
CA GLN A 207 12.38 -6.60 5.03
C GLN A 207 12.38 -7.63 3.88
N GLN A 208 12.97 -8.81 4.07
CA GLN A 208 12.95 -9.89 3.07
C GLN A 208 11.52 -10.35 2.77
N SER A 209 10.67 -10.52 3.79
CA SER A 209 9.27 -10.91 3.61
C SER A 209 8.48 -9.85 2.84
N ILE A 210 8.64 -8.57 3.21
CA ILE A 210 7.97 -7.47 2.52
C ILE A 210 8.46 -7.37 1.06
N SER A 211 9.78 -7.50 0.82
CA SER A 211 10.34 -7.51 -0.53
C SER A 211 9.78 -8.66 -1.40
N ALA A 212 9.54 -9.83 -0.81
CA ALA A 212 8.90 -10.94 -1.51
C ALA A 212 7.44 -10.60 -1.87
N ASN A 213 6.68 -9.99 -0.95
CA ASN A 213 5.31 -9.57 -1.21
C ASN A 213 5.24 -8.50 -2.33
N ILE A 214 6.14 -7.51 -2.30
CA ILE A 214 6.25 -6.48 -3.35
C ILE A 214 6.45 -7.14 -4.72
N LYS A 215 7.42 -8.06 -4.84
CA LYS A 215 7.70 -8.77 -6.09
C LYS A 215 6.54 -9.65 -6.58
N ALA A 216 5.74 -10.17 -5.66
CA ALA A 216 4.60 -11.01 -6.00
C ALA A 216 3.36 -10.21 -6.44
N THR A 217 3.25 -8.94 -6.03
CA THR A 217 2.02 -8.15 -6.20
C THR A 217 2.18 -6.94 -7.10
N ILE A 218 3.40 -6.40 -7.25
CA ILE A 218 3.66 -5.16 -8.00
C ILE A 218 4.55 -5.48 -9.20
N GLN A 219 4.12 -4.99 -10.37
CA GLN A 219 4.91 -5.07 -11.61
C GLN A 219 5.60 -3.72 -11.84
N PHE A 220 6.92 -3.73 -11.95
CA PHE A 220 7.77 -2.54 -12.17
C PHE A 220 8.09 -2.34 -13.66
#